data_f2f4acaca7689f9458ae7d07ca56a98d
#
_entry.id   f2f4acaca7689f9458ae7d07ca56a98d
#
_cell.length_a   1.000
_cell.length_b   1.000
_cell.length_c   1.000
_cell.angle_alpha   90.00
_cell.angle_beta   90.00
_cell.angle_gamma   90.00
#
_symmetry.space_group_name_H-M   'P 1'
#
loop_
_entity.id
_entity.type
_entity.pdbx_description
1 polymer ?
#
loop_
_entity_poly.entity_id
_entity_poly.type
_entity_poly.pdbx_seq_one_letter_code
_entity_poly.pdbx_strand_id
1 'polypeptide(L)'
;MAACSAEIYAKEDQKGRTILVATSGDTGGAVASAFYNLEGFNVIVLFPNNRVSPRQQQQLTCWGNNVTSLAVNGEFDDCQRLVKEAFTNQSSIQTSLASANSINIGRLLPQATYYAWSSMQHYRDSGESSNFIIPTGNMGNSFACFLAKEMGFPIENIIFATNSNQTIYNFSKTGEWSPSPSIQTLASAMDVGNPSNMERFSSLYNDDIELSHDMDCVSVSDTEITQQIEQQFRESDMVICPHTATGFKAYDLLEKAENENRHWIIVSTAHPAKFENIVEPIIHQTIDIPINLMSILEKESVYTEIDSNLSSLQKYLD
;
A
#
# COMPACT_ATOMS: atom_id res chain seq x y z
N MET A 1 -5.75 10.84 -8.58
CA MET A 1 -5.19 10.29 -9.83
C MET A 1 -6.29 10.05 -10.87
N ALA A 2 -7.24 9.12 -10.70
CA ALA A 2 -8.24 8.78 -11.71
C ALA A 2 -9.00 10.00 -12.29
N ALA A 3 -9.60 10.83 -11.44
CA ALA A 3 -10.33 12.03 -11.88
C ALA A 3 -9.45 13.03 -12.66
N CYS A 4 -8.21 13.29 -12.19
CA CYS A 4 -7.28 14.17 -12.92
C CYS A 4 -6.87 13.58 -14.27
N SER A 5 -6.61 12.27 -14.33
CA SER A 5 -6.29 11.60 -15.59
C SER A 5 -7.45 11.69 -16.58
N ALA A 6 -8.68 11.44 -16.13
CA ALA A 6 -9.87 11.54 -16.99
C ALA A 6 -10.04 12.94 -17.58
N GLU A 7 -9.87 13.98 -16.76
CA GLU A 7 -9.97 15.36 -17.22
C GLU A 7 -8.89 15.75 -18.26
N ILE A 8 -7.65 15.28 -18.03
CA ILE A 8 -6.54 15.50 -18.98
C ILE A 8 -6.81 14.80 -20.30
N TYR A 9 -7.20 13.51 -20.26
CA TYR A 9 -7.44 12.74 -21.48
C TYR A 9 -8.66 13.23 -22.28
N ALA A 10 -9.72 13.68 -21.59
CA ALA A 10 -10.87 14.28 -22.26
C ALA A 10 -10.51 15.57 -23.00
N LYS A 11 -9.53 16.36 -22.50
CA LYS A 11 -9.06 17.60 -23.14
C LYS A 11 -8.13 17.34 -24.35
N GLU A 12 -7.39 16.24 -24.32
CA GLU A 12 -6.36 15.94 -25.33
C GLU A 12 -6.86 15.04 -26.47
N ASP A 13 -8.15 14.66 -26.49
CA ASP A 13 -8.78 13.74 -27.47
C ASP A 13 -7.95 12.44 -27.66
N GLN A 14 -7.34 11.97 -26.56
CA GLN A 14 -6.48 10.79 -26.59
C GLN A 14 -7.30 9.50 -26.56
N LYS A 15 -6.83 8.50 -27.30
CA LYS A 15 -7.41 7.15 -27.24
C LYS A 15 -7.32 6.58 -25.84
N GLY A 16 -8.31 5.74 -25.49
CA GLY A 16 -8.40 5.09 -24.19
C GLY A 16 -7.11 4.36 -23.78
N ARG A 17 -6.89 4.25 -22.46
CA ARG A 17 -5.74 3.57 -21.86
C ARG A 17 -6.18 2.39 -21.02
N THR A 18 -5.35 1.37 -20.98
CA THR A 18 -5.52 0.25 -20.06
C THR A 18 -4.64 0.47 -18.84
N ILE A 19 -5.28 0.62 -17.67
CA ILE A 19 -4.62 0.68 -16.38
C ILE A 19 -4.32 -0.75 -15.93
N LEU A 20 -3.06 -1.12 -15.93
CA LEU A 20 -2.62 -2.44 -15.49
C LEU A 20 -2.07 -2.34 -14.07
N VAL A 21 -2.63 -3.12 -13.14
CA VAL A 21 -2.25 -3.09 -11.73
C VAL A 21 -2.07 -4.49 -11.15
N ALA A 22 -0.93 -4.74 -10.53
CA ALA A 22 -0.71 -5.91 -9.66
C ALA A 22 -1.03 -5.52 -8.22
N THR A 23 -1.70 -6.40 -7.49
CA THR A 23 -2.11 -6.14 -6.10
C THR A 23 -1.99 -7.40 -5.24
N SER A 24 -1.63 -7.18 -3.97
CA SER A 24 -1.76 -8.18 -2.90
C SER A 24 -3.07 -8.05 -2.12
N GLY A 25 -4.00 -7.19 -2.60
CA GLY A 25 -5.30 -6.95 -1.97
C GLY A 25 -5.82 -5.51 -2.17
N ASP A 26 -5.54 -4.61 -1.25
CA ASP A 26 -6.19 -3.31 -1.12
C ASP A 26 -6.00 -2.35 -2.32
N THR A 27 -4.80 -2.28 -2.88
CA THR A 27 -4.50 -1.38 -4.01
C THR A 27 -5.38 -1.65 -5.23
N GLY A 28 -5.57 -2.93 -5.58
CA GLY A 28 -6.37 -3.30 -6.74
C GLY A 28 -7.84 -2.90 -6.61
N GLY A 29 -8.45 -3.14 -5.45
CA GLY A 29 -9.83 -2.74 -5.17
C GLY A 29 -10.01 -1.21 -5.23
N ALA A 30 -9.06 -0.45 -4.70
CA ALA A 30 -9.09 1.02 -4.76
C ALA A 30 -8.93 1.54 -6.21
N VAL A 31 -8.06 0.93 -7.01
CA VAL A 31 -7.88 1.28 -8.42
C VAL A 31 -9.12 0.92 -9.23
N ALA A 32 -9.64 -0.30 -9.07
CA ALA A 32 -10.86 -0.74 -9.72
C ALA A 32 -12.02 0.24 -9.44
N SER A 33 -12.25 0.54 -8.16
CA SER A 33 -13.29 1.50 -7.75
C SER A 33 -13.10 2.89 -8.36
N ALA A 34 -11.87 3.40 -8.38
CA ALA A 34 -11.58 4.75 -8.84
C ALA A 34 -11.74 4.95 -10.35
N PHE A 35 -11.54 3.89 -11.14
CA PHE A 35 -11.66 3.92 -12.59
C PHE A 35 -12.93 3.24 -13.11
N TYR A 36 -13.77 2.68 -12.23
CA TYR A 36 -15.00 2.01 -12.63
C TYR A 36 -15.94 2.96 -13.39
N ASN A 37 -16.39 2.51 -14.56
CA ASN A 37 -17.22 3.28 -15.49
C ASN A 37 -16.62 4.63 -15.94
N LEU A 38 -15.31 4.81 -15.82
CA LEU A 38 -14.65 6.01 -16.29
C LEU A 38 -14.39 5.87 -17.81
N GLU A 39 -14.98 6.76 -18.58
CA GLU A 39 -14.88 6.74 -20.04
C GLU A 39 -13.41 6.87 -20.52
N GLY A 40 -13.02 6.11 -21.52
CA GLY A 40 -11.67 6.10 -22.07
C GLY A 40 -10.66 5.27 -21.29
N PHE A 41 -11.07 4.59 -20.20
CA PHE A 41 -10.18 3.74 -19.42
C PHE A 41 -10.69 2.30 -19.33
N ASN A 42 -9.79 1.35 -19.54
CA ASN A 42 -9.96 -0.04 -19.12
C ASN A 42 -9.05 -0.30 -17.92
N VAL A 43 -9.44 -1.20 -17.05
CA VAL A 43 -8.65 -1.59 -15.86
C VAL A 43 -8.47 -3.10 -15.88
N ILE A 44 -7.22 -3.54 -15.74
CA ILE A 44 -6.89 -4.95 -15.55
C ILE A 44 -6.20 -5.09 -14.19
N VAL A 45 -6.85 -5.83 -13.29
CA VAL A 45 -6.35 -6.08 -11.95
C VAL A 45 -5.79 -7.50 -11.89
N LEU A 46 -4.50 -7.64 -11.61
CA LEU A 46 -3.83 -8.92 -11.37
C LEU A 46 -3.67 -9.13 -9.88
N PHE A 47 -4.13 -10.28 -9.39
CA PHE A 47 -3.94 -10.66 -7.99
C PHE A 47 -3.60 -12.15 -7.86
N PRO A 48 -2.84 -12.57 -6.83
CA PRO A 48 -2.46 -13.96 -6.66
C PRO A 48 -3.66 -14.80 -6.24
N ASN A 49 -3.93 -15.87 -6.99
CA ASN A 49 -5.05 -16.78 -6.75
C ASN A 49 -4.97 -17.43 -5.37
N ASN A 50 -6.07 -17.40 -4.61
CA ASN A 50 -6.19 -17.96 -3.25
C ASN A 50 -5.19 -17.38 -2.20
N ARG A 51 -4.64 -16.17 -2.43
CA ARG A 51 -3.67 -15.53 -1.52
C ARG A 51 -4.10 -14.15 -1.02
N VAL A 52 -5.33 -13.76 -1.26
CA VAL A 52 -5.97 -12.55 -0.72
C VAL A 52 -7.13 -12.95 0.19
N SER A 53 -7.50 -12.12 1.16
CA SER A 53 -8.63 -12.42 2.03
C SER A 53 -9.94 -12.44 1.23
N PRO A 54 -10.98 -13.19 1.68
CA PRO A 54 -12.26 -13.24 0.97
C PRO A 54 -12.88 -11.86 0.71
N ARG A 55 -12.82 -10.95 1.69
CA ARG A 55 -13.34 -9.58 1.52
C ARG A 55 -12.47 -8.75 0.59
N GLN A 56 -11.16 -8.93 0.60
CA GLN A 56 -10.28 -8.28 -0.39
C GLN A 56 -10.55 -8.82 -1.79
N GLN A 57 -10.68 -10.15 -1.96
CA GLN A 57 -11.01 -10.73 -3.25
C GLN A 57 -12.33 -10.16 -3.79
N GLN A 58 -13.35 -10.06 -2.95
CA GLN A 58 -14.63 -9.45 -3.33
C GLN A 58 -14.46 -8.01 -3.82
N GLN A 59 -13.64 -7.21 -3.13
CA GLN A 59 -13.34 -5.82 -3.56
C GLN A 59 -12.56 -5.73 -4.89
N LEU A 60 -11.84 -6.79 -5.25
CA LEU A 60 -11.13 -6.86 -6.53
C LEU A 60 -12.05 -7.27 -7.69
N THR A 61 -13.07 -8.10 -7.42
CA THR A 61 -13.77 -8.88 -8.45
C THR A 61 -15.24 -8.47 -8.68
N CYS A 62 -15.76 -7.52 -7.92
CA CYS A 62 -17.17 -7.12 -7.95
C CYS A 62 -17.53 -6.04 -8.99
N TRP A 63 -16.63 -5.69 -9.91
CA TRP A 63 -16.79 -4.49 -10.73
C TRP A 63 -17.41 -4.75 -12.10
N GLY A 64 -16.82 -5.58 -12.95
CA GLY A 64 -17.27 -5.78 -14.34
C GLY A 64 -17.09 -4.53 -15.23
N ASN A 65 -17.86 -4.43 -16.31
CA ASN A 65 -17.80 -3.35 -17.31
C ASN A 65 -16.38 -3.12 -17.85
N ASN A 66 -15.79 -1.96 -17.56
CA ASN A 66 -14.43 -1.61 -17.97
C ASN A 66 -13.33 -2.15 -17.02
N VAL A 67 -13.68 -2.98 -16.02
CA VAL A 67 -12.74 -3.58 -15.06
C VAL A 67 -12.70 -5.09 -15.27
N THR A 68 -11.53 -5.62 -15.58
CA THR A 68 -11.26 -7.06 -15.69
C THR A 68 -10.36 -7.51 -14.55
N SER A 69 -10.80 -8.52 -13.81
CA SER A 69 -10.07 -9.08 -12.68
C SER A 69 -9.49 -10.44 -13.04
N LEU A 70 -8.18 -10.59 -12.89
CA LEU A 70 -7.43 -11.79 -13.26
C LEU A 70 -6.72 -12.37 -12.05
N ALA A 71 -7.13 -13.58 -11.65
CA ALA A 71 -6.49 -14.37 -10.62
C ALA A 71 -5.30 -15.12 -11.22
N VAL A 72 -4.10 -14.76 -10.84
CA VAL A 72 -2.85 -15.34 -11.36
C VAL A 72 -2.50 -16.58 -10.54
N ASN A 73 -2.29 -17.72 -11.18
CA ASN A 73 -1.77 -18.94 -10.56
C ASN A 73 -0.28 -18.76 -10.22
N GLY A 74 -0.01 -18.09 -9.11
CA GLY A 74 1.32 -17.70 -8.65
C GLY A 74 1.27 -16.83 -7.40
N GLU A 75 2.37 -16.13 -7.13
CA GLU A 75 2.53 -15.22 -6.02
C GLU A 75 2.32 -13.75 -6.44
N PHE A 76 2.34 -12.84 -5.47
CA PHE A 76 2.25 -11.41 -5.78
C PHE A 76 3.42 -10.93 -6.66
N ASP A 77 4.61 -11.48 -6.42
CA ASP A 77 5.79 -11.17 -7.24
C ASP A 77 5.62 -11.60 -8.70
N ASP A 78 4.89 -12.69 -8.96
CA ASP A 78 4.51 -13.09 -10.32
C ASP A 78 3.57 -12.07 -10.97
N CYS A 79 2.59 -11.56 -10.22
CA CYS A 79 1.71 -10.50 -10.71
C CYS A 79 2.52 -9.23 -11.06
N GLN A 80 3.46 -8.83 -10.22
CA GLN A 80 4.33 -7.68 -10.47
C GLN A 80 5.24 -7.91 -11.69
N ARG A 81 5.82 -9.11 -11.81
CA ARG A 81 6.63 -9.49 -12.96
C ARG A 81 5.85 -9.40 -14.26
N LEU A 82 4.62 -9.94 -14.30
CA LEU A 82 3.74 -9.85 -15.47
C LEU A 82 3.46 -8.40 -15.88
N VAL A 83 3.19 -7.52 -14.91
CA VAL A 83 3.02 -6.08 -15.17
C VAL A 83 4.29 -5.49 -15.80
N LYS A 84 5.46 -5.75 -15.23
CA LYS A 84 6.75 -5.26 -15.76
C LYS A 84 7.01 -5.80 -17.18
N GLU A 85 6.76 -7.09 -17.42
CA GLU A 85 6.90 -7.71 -18.74
C GLU A 85 5.96 -7.07 -19.78
N ALA A 86 4.71 -6.80 -19.42
CA ALA A 86 3.76 -6.13 -20.30
C ALA A 86 4.24 -4.72 -20.70
N PHE A 87 4.76 -3.94 -19.74
CA PHE A 87 5.33 -2.62 -20.03
C PHE A 87 6.59 -2.70 -20.91
N THR A 88 7.46 -3.68 -20.66
CA THR A 88 8.68 -3.88 -21.46
C THR A 88 8.33 -4.27 -22.90
N ASN A 89 7.26 -5.03 -23.11
CA ASN A 89 6.79 -5.48 -24.42
C ASN A 89 5.67 -4.60 -25.01
N GLN A 90 5.53 -3.35 -24.56
CA GLN A 90 4.48 -2.40 -24.98
C GLN A 90 4.36 -2.27 -26.50
N SER A 91 5.47 -2.39 -27.25
CA SER A 91 5.45 -2.31 -28.71
C SER A 91 4.69 -3.45 -29.40
N SER A 92 4.48 -4.57 -28.71
CA SER A 92 3.69 -5.72 -29.20
C SER A 92 2.22 -5.69 -28.74
N ILE A 93 1.83 -4.69 -27.94
CA ILE A 93 0.49 -4.53 -27.36
C ILE A 93 -0.17 -3.34 -28.04
N GLN A 94 -1.40 -3.52 -28.54
CA GLN A 94 -2.10 -2.47 -29.32
C GLN A 94 -2.59 -1.34 -28.43
N THR A 95 -2.91 -1.64 -27.17
CA THR A 95 -3.46 -0.68 -26.21
C THR A 95 -2.34 0.05 -25.46
N SER A 96 -2.49 1.37 -25.29
CA SER A 96 -1.56 2.14 -24.45
C SER A 96 -1.72 1.78 -22.97
N LEU A 97 -0.67 1.25 -22.34
CA LEU A 97 -0.67 0.87 -20.93
C LEU A 97 -0.31 2.05 -20.02
N ALA A 98 -0.93 2.07 -18.85
CA ALA A 98 -0.53 2.91 -17.73
C ALA A 98 -0.58 2.09 -16.43
N SER A 99 0.28 2.42 -15.46
CA SER A 99 0.28 1.74 -14.17
C SER A 99 -0.34 2.60 -13.10
N ALA A 100 -1.17 1.98 -12.25
CA ALA A 100 -1.65 2.56 -11.00
C ALA A 100 -0.97 1.94 -9.76
N ASN A 101 0.13 1.24 -9.92
CA ASN A 101 0.98 0.77 -8.81
C ASN A 101 1.82 1.92 -8.21
N SER A 102 2.41 1.69 -7.05
CA SER A 102 3.26 2.68 -6.35
C SER A 102 4.55 3.05 -7.10
N ILE A 103 4.91 2.31 -8.16
CA ILE A 103 5.97 2.71 -9.10
C ILE A 103 5.60 3.98 -9.89
N ASN A 104 4.33 4.35 -9.97
CA ASN A 104 3.89 5.59 -10.60
C ASN A 104 3.86 6.72 -9.57
N ILE A 105 4.66 7.77 -9.79
CA ILE A 105 4.72 8.97 -8.93
C ILE A 105 3.35 9.62 -8.73
N GLY A 106 2.45 9.52 -9.70
CA GLY A 106 1.06 9.98 -9.62
C GLY A 106 0.23 9.28 -8.53
N ARG A 107 0.72 8.17 -7.96
CA ARG A 107 0.17 7.51 -6.77
C ARG A 107 0.73 8.09 -5.47
N LEU A 108 1.98 8.55 -5.47
CA LEU A 108 2.68 9.03 -4.28
C LEU A 108 2.36 10.50 -4.00
N LEU A 109 2.40 11.35 -5.02
CA LEU A 109 2.13 12.78 -4.86
C LEU A 109 0.79 13.10 -4.15
N PRO A 110 -0.35 12.47 -4.50
CA PRO A 110 -1.59 12.69 -3.74
C PRO A 110 -1.49 12.23 -2.29
N GLN A 111 -0.64 11.26 -1.97
CA GLN A 111 -0.43 10.81 -0.60
C GLN A 111 0.33 11.84 0.25
N ALA A 112 1.19 12.66 -0.33
CA ALA A 112 1.84 13.74 0.40
C ALA A 112 0.83 14.73 1.02
N THR A 113 -0.36 14.87 0.43
CA THR A 113 -1.36 15.83 0.88
C THR A 113 -1.89 15.55 2.29
N TYR A 114 -2.12 14.29 2.67
CA TYR A 114 -2.60 13.99 4.02
C TYR A 114 -1.51 14.13 5.09
N TYR A 115 -0.24 13.90 4.74
CA TYR A 115 0.90 14.21 5.61
C TYR A 115 1.07 15.73 5.80
N ALA A 116 1.05 16.48 4.70
CA ALA A 116 1.09 17.94 4.72
C ALA A 116 -0.06 18.50 5.56
N TRP A 117 -1.29 18.01 5.32
CA TRP A 117 -2.47 18.47 6.05
C TRP A 117 -2.38 18.17 7.54
N SER A 118 -2.06 16.94 7.94
CA SER A 118 -2.00 16.56 9.36
C SER A 118 -0.87 17.26 10.10
N SER A 119 0.30 17.43 9.47
CA SER A 119 1.42 18.17 10.07
C SER A 119 1.09 19.66 10.26
N MET A 120 0.41 20.28 9.29
CA MET A 120 -0.03 21.67 9.40
C MET A 120 -1.09 21.86 10.48
N GLN A 121 -2.05 20.90 10.63
CA GLN A 121 -3.03 20.96 11.73
C GLN A 121 -2.32 20.87 13.08
N HIS A 122 -1.41 19.90 13.25
CA HIS A 122 -0.64 19.77 14.49
C HIS A 122 0.17 21.05 14.80
N TYR A 123 0.91 21.56 13.80
CA TYR A 123 1.70 22.78 13.97
C TYR A 123 0.84 23.99 14.36
N ARG A 124 -0.34 24.14 13.75
CA ARG A 124 -1.26 25.22 14.10
C ARG A 124 -1.75 25.14 15.55
N ASP A 125 -1.96 23.91 16.06
CA ASP A 125 -2.57 23.69 17.37
C ASP A 125 -1.50 23.65 18.51
N SER A 126 -0.27 23.22 18.21
CA SER A 126 0.82 23.06 19.19
C SER A 126 2.00 24.04 19.00
N GLY A 127 2.23 24.56 17.81
CA GLY A 127 3.45 25.30 17.43
C GLY A 127 4.67 24.39 17.16
N GLU A 128 4.49 23.05 17.18
CA GLU A 128 5.57 22.06 17.06
C GLU A 128 5.45 21.26 15.76
N SER A 129 6.60 20.79 15.24
CA SER A 129 6.64 19.88 14.10
C SER A 129 6.11 18.51 14.48
N SER A 130 5.52 17.79 13.51
CA SER A 130 4.97 16.44 13.72
C SER A 130 6.04 15.38 13.52
N ASN A 131 5.88 14.28 14.24
CA ASN A 131 6.63 13.04 14.04
C ASN A 131 5.67 11.96 13.53
N PHE A 132 6.10 11.15 12.56
CA PHE A 132 5.26 10.13 11.96
C PHE A 132 5.81 8.72 12.16
N ILE A 133 4.93 7.77 12.52
CA ILE A 133 5.21 6.35 12.46
C ILE A 133 4.35 5.76 11.34
N ILE A 134 5.00 5.17 10.35
CA ILE A 134 4.36 4.78 9.10
C ILE A 134 4.50 3.28 8.86
N PRO A 135 3.41 2.50 9.03
CA PRO A 135 3.37 1.13 8.54
C PRO A 135 3.64 1.09 7.04
N THR A 136 4.69 0.39 6.61
CA THR A 136 5.11 0.40 5.21
C THR A 136 5.76 -0.92 4.79
N GLY A 137 5.50 -1.34 3.56
CA GLY A 137 6.17 -2.47 2.90
C GLY A 137 6.91 -2.02 1.64
N ASN A 138 6.19 -1.51 0.64
CA ASN A 138 6.79 -1.04 -0.62
C ASN A 138 7.23 0.44 -0.58
N MET A 139 7.22 1.07 0.59
CA MET A 139 7.69 2.42 0.88
C MET A 139 6.99 3.57 0.11
N GLY A 140 5.87 3.32 -0.58
CA GLY A 140 5.19 4.36 -1.35
C GLY A 140 4.59 5.46 -0.47
N ASN A 141 3.89 5.09 0.61
CA ASN A 141 3.29 6.01 1.57
C ASN A 141 4.36 6.76 2.39
N SER A 142 5.41 6.06 2.80
CA SER A 142 6.51 6.67 3.56
C SER A 142 7.32 7.65 2.70
N PHE A 143 7.57 7.33 1.44
CA PHE A 143 8.18 8.28 0.51
C PHE A 143 7.31 9.54 0.32
N ALA A 144 5.99 9.41 0.31
CA ALA A 144 5.09 10.56 0.23
C ALA A 144 5.19 11.47 1.47
N CYS A 145 5.39 10.89 2.67
CA CYS A 145 5.68 11.66 3.89
C CYS A 145 7.03 12.40 3.78
N PHE A 146 8.05 11.69 3.32
CA PHE A 146 9.37 12.27 3.08
C PHE A 146 9.29 13.44 2.07
N LEU A 147 8.56 13.28 0.96
CA LEU A 147 8.32 14.38 0.01
C LEU A 147 7.64 15.59 0.67
N ALA A 148 6.66 15.36 1.54
CA ALA A 148 6.01 16.46 2.26
C ALA A 148 7.03 17.20 3.16
N LYS A 149 7.91 16.48 3.85
CA LYS A 149 9.01 17.04 4.63
C LYS A 149 9.95 17.88 3.76
N GLU A 150 10.41 17.34 2.63
CA GLU A 150 11.27 18.03 1.67
C GLU A 150 10.62 19.28 1.04
N MET A 151 9.31 19.30 0.91
CA MET A 151 8.53 20.47 0.48
C MET A 151 8.42 21.55 1.58
N GLY A 152 8.95 21.31 2.78
CA GLY A 152 8.98 22.27 3.89
C GLY A 152 7.76 22.23 4.81
N PHE A 153 6.93 21.18 4.76
CA PHE A 153 5.88 20.98 5.77
C PHE A 153 6.50 20.64 7.14
N PRO A 154 5.85 21.00 8.26
CA PRO A 154 6.42 20.85 9.60
C PRO A 154 6.43 19.38 10.05
N ILE A 155 7.33 18.60 9.46
CA ILE A 155 7.57 17.18 9.75
C ILE A 155 9.02 17.05 10.22
N GLU A 156 9.23 16.47 11.40
CA GLU A 156 10.56 16.33 12.00
C GLU A 156 11.12 14.92 11.80
N ASN A 157 10.49 13.92 12.41
CA ASN A 157 10.96 12.54 12.36
C ASN A 157 9.97 11.63 11.63
N ILE A 158 10.51 10.63 10.93
CA ILE A 158 9.74 9.61 10.20
C ILE A 158 10.31 8.25 10.61
N ILE A 159 9.48 7.40 11.24
CA ILE A 159 9.82 6.02 11.57
C ILE A 159 9.07 5.09 10.63
N PHE A 160 9.79 4.20 9.98
CA PHE A 160 9.22 3.12 9.17
C PHE A 160 8.90 1.93 10.08
N ALA A 161 7.64 1.51 10.10
CA ALA A 161 7.22 0.30 10.80
C ALA A 161 7.00 -0.81 9.77
N THR A 162 7.82 -1.86 9.79
CA THR A 162 7.74 -3.00 8.88
C THR A 162 7.27 -4.26 9.62
N ASN A 163 6.78 -5.24 8.87
CA ASN A 163 6.54 -6.58 9.40
C ASN A 163 7.83 -7.41 9.41
N SER A 164 7.72 -8.73 9.51
CA SER A 164 8.87 -9.64 9.49
C SER A 164 9.63 -9.71 8.15
N ASN A 165 9.18 -8.97 7.12
CA ASN A 165 9.94 -8.75 5.89
C ASN A 165 10.96 -7.62 6.14
N GLN A 166 12.16 -7.98 6.58
CA GLN A 166 13.13 -7.11 7.25
C GLN A 166 14.10 -6.38 6.30
N THR A 167 13.87 -6.35 4.99
CA THR A 167 14.82 -5.73 4.04
C THR A 167 15.11 -4.27 4.40
N ILE A 168 14.08 -3.46 4.68
CA ILE A 168 14.24 -2.04 5.07
C ILE A 168 14.92 -1.93 6.44
N TYR A 169 14.48 -2.75 7.41
CA TYR A 169 15.05 -2.77 8.75
C TYR A 169 16.54 -3.11 8.74
N ASN A 170 16.94 -4.15 8.01
CA ASN A 170 18.33 -4.54 7.89
C ASN A 170 19.16 -3.46 7.21
N PHE A 171 18.64 -2.84 6.15
CA PHE A 171 19.29 -1.72 5.48
C PHE A 171 19.52 -0.55 6.45
N SER A 172 18.54 -0.14 7.24
CA SER A 172 18.68 0.94 8.22
C SER A 172 19.73 0.68 9.30
N LYS A 173 20.11 -0.60 9.52
CA LYS A 173 21.13 -0.99 10.50
C LYS A 173 22.53 -1.18 9.88
N THR A 174 22.60 -1.53 8.62
CA THR A 174 23.85 -1.96 7.99
C THR A 174 24.32 -1.05 6.85
N GLY A 175 23.42 -0.27 6.25
CA GLY A 175 23.69 0.46 5.00
C GLY A 175 23.80 -0.43 3.76
N GLU A 176 23.59 -1.76 3.90
CA GLU A 176 23.69 -2.70 2.79
C GLU A 176 22.29 -3.06 2.28
N TRP A 177 22.00 -2.76 1.00
CA TRP A 177 20.72 -3.13 0.37
C TRP A 177 20.76 -4.57 -0.09
N SER A 178 20.07 -5.45 0.65
CA SER A 178 20.02 -6.89 0.40
C SER A 178 18.58 -7.42 0.38
N PRO A 179 17.87 -7.30 -0.75
CA PRO A 179 16.53 -7.84 -0.91
C PRO A 179 16.47 -9.36 -0.70
N SER A 180 15.39 -9.83 -0.08
CA SER A 180 15.13 -11.25 0.17
C SER A 180 13.76 -11.64 -0.37
N PRO A 181 13.49 -12.95 -0.60
CA PRO A 181 12.12 -13.40 -0.88
C PRO A 181 11.16 -12.95 0.21
N SER A 182 9.96 -12.53 -0.18
CA SER A 182 8.93 -12.13 0.79
C SER A 182 8.40 -13.35 1.55
N ILE A 183 8.08 -13.14 2.82
CA ILE A 183 7.41 -14.11 3.69
C ILE A 183 6.00 -13.63 4.02
N GLN A 184 5.07 -14.57 4.15
CA GLN A 184 3.68 -14.27 4.52
C GLN A 184 3.58 -13.86 5.98
N THR A 185 2.83 -12.78 6.27
CA THR A 185 2.56 -12.28 7.61
C THR A 185 1.09 -11.89 7.77
N LEU A 186 0.68 -11.59 9.00
CA LEU A 186 -0.65 -11.03 9.28
C LEU A 186 -0.87 -9.65 8.63
N ALA A 187 0.20 -8.88 8.45
CA ALA A 187 0.17 -7.58 7.76
C ALA A 187 0.51 -7.73 6.27
N SER A 188 -0.30 -8.52 5.56
CA SER A 188 -0.01 -9.05 4.21
C SER A 188 0.26 -7.99 3.13
N ALA A 189 -0.32 -6.81 3.21
CA ALA A 189 -0.05 -5.72 2.26
C ALA A 189 1.38 -5.16 2.38
N MET A 190 2.10 -5.52 3.45
CA MET A 190 3.49 -5.18 3.70
C MET A 190 4.46 -6.34 3.42
N ASP A 191 3.98 -7.48 2.87
CA ASP A 191 4.80 -8.63 2.49
C ASP A 191 5.59 -8.33 1.22
N VAL A 192 6.64 -7.55 1.37
CA VAL A 192 7.49 -7.06 0.28
C VAL A 192 8.95 -7.33 0.61
N GLY A 193 9.57 -8.24 -0.14
CA GLY A 193 10.98 -8.59 0.02
C GLY A 193 11.94 -7.65 -0.69
N ASN A 194 11.45 -6.95 -1.75
CA ASN A 194 12.22 -5.97 -2.53
C ASN A 194 11.40 -4.70 -2.77
N PRO A 195 11.36 -3.76 -1.81
CA PRO A 195 10.62 -2.52 -1.91
C PRO A 195 11.04 -1.64 -3.10
N SER A 196 10.19 -1.55 -4.13
CA SER A 196 10.52 -0.85 -5.39
C SER A 196 10.66 0.67 -5.24
N ASN A 197 10.12 1.27 -4.20
CA ASN A 197 10.27 2.72 -3.96
C ASN A 197 11.57 3.07 -3.24
N MET A 198 12.41 2.09 -2.85
CA MET A 198 13.75 2.36 -2.31
C MET A 198 14.62 3.13 -3.30
N GLU A 199 14.52 2.83 -4.60
CA GLU A 199 15.23 3.57 -5.66
C GLU A 199 14.99 5.08 -5.60
N ARG A 200 13.82 5.52 -5.12
CA ARG A 200 13.47 6.95 -4.98
C ARG A 200 14.21 7.60 -3.83
N PHE A 201 14.35 6.89 -2.71
CA PHE A 201 15.14 7.38 -1.59
C PHE A 201 16.61 7.44 -1.99
N SER A 202 17.19 6.36 -2.55
CA SER A 202 18.59 6.34 -3.00
C SER A 202 18.90 7.45 -4.03
N SER A 203 17.91 7.87 -4.84
CA SER A 203 18.11 8.95 -5.80
C SER A 203 18.25 10.35 -5.18
N LEU A 204 17.94 10.51 -3.89
CA LEU A 204 17.98 11.79 -3.16
C LEU A 204 19.22 11.93 -2.26
N TYR A 205 19.97 10.84 -2.09
CA TYR A 205 21.17 10.80 -1.25
C TYR A 205 22.43 10.55 -2.09
N ASN A 206 23.59 10.88 -1.56
CA ASN A 206 24.86 10.68 -2.26
C ASN A 206 25.29 9.22 -2.25
N ASP A 207 24.99 8.50 -1.18
CA ASP A 207 25.27 7.07 -1.03
C ASP A 207 24.29 6.40 -0.05
N ASP A 208 24.30 5.07 -0.06
CA ASP A 208 23.42 4.23 0.75
C ASP A 208 23.73 4.31 2.27
N ILE A 209 24.93 4.67 2.66
CA ILE A 209 25.31 4.81 4.08
C ILE A 209 24.67 6.06 4.66
N GLU A 210 24.74 7.21 3.94
CA GLU A 210 24.07 8.44 4.33
C GLU A 210 22.55 8.20 4.45
N LEU A 211 21.95 7.57 3.44
CA LEU A 211 20.53 7.23 3.45
C LEU A 211 20.17 6.34 4.65
N SER A 212 20.96 5.30 4.92
CA SER A 212 20.65 4.36 6.01
C SER A 212 20.67 5.01 7.39
N HIS A 213 21.52 6.00 7.60
CA HIS A 213 21.60 6.76 8.86
C HIS A 213 20.37 7.64 9.10
N ASP A 214 19.71 8.08 8.02
CA ASP A 214 18.50 8.91 8.08
C ASP A 214 17.22 8.08 8.09
N MET A 215 17.32 6.74 8.04
CA MET A 215 16.19 5.81 8.01
C MET A 215 16.00 5.11 9.36
N ASP A 216 15.12 5.64 10.20
CA ASP A 216 14.68 4.93 11.40
C ASP A 216 13.63 3.87 11.06
N CYS A 217 13.95 2.61 11.36
CA CYS A 217 13.05 1.49 11.05
C CYS A 217 12.91 0.52 12.23
N VAL A 218 11.68 0.07 12.45
CA VAL A 218 11.30 -0.96 13.42
C VAL A 218 10.66 -2.12 12.68
N SER A 219 11.10 -3.36 13.00
CA SER A 219 10.47 -4.59 12.49
C SER A 219 9.59 -5.22 13.58
N VAL A 220 8.37 -5.60 13.21
CA VAL A 220 7.35 -6.13 14.12
C VAL A 220 6.91 -7.52 13.66
N SER A 221 6.97 -8.50 14.55
CA SER A 221 6.57 -9.89 14.29
C SER A 221 5.05 -10.09 14.37
N ASP A 222 4.53 -11.17 13.80
CA ASP A 222 3.11 -11.53 13.87
C ASP A 222 2.61 -11.73 15.31
N THR A 223 3.47 -12.23 16.21
CA THR A 223 3.14 -12.34 17.62
C THR A 223 2.93 -10.96 18.25
N GLU A 224 3.79 -10.01 17.94
CA GLU A 224 3.68 -8.63 18.43
C GLU A 224 2.49 -7.90 17.81
N ILE A 225 2.19 -8.14 16.52
CA ILE A 225 0.99 -7.61 15.84
C ILE A 225 -0.27 -8.10 16.58
N THR A 226 -0.35 -9.41 16.85
CA THR A 226 -1.49 -10.00 17.58
C THR A 226 -1.66 -9.39 18.96
N GLN A 227 -0.58 -9.30 19.73
CA GLN A 227 -0.59 -8.69 21.06
C GLN A 227 -1.02 -7.21 21.01
N GLN A 228 -0.57 -6.48 20.00
CA GLN A 228 -0.90 -5.07 19.85
C GLN A 228 -2.37 -4.83 19.50
N ILE A 229 -2.97 -5.68 18.63
CA ILE A 229 -4.41 -5.62 18.33
C ILE A 229 -5.22 -5.86 19.62
N GLU A 230 -4.89 -6.90 20.39
CA GLU A 230 -5.55 -7.21 21.66
C GLU A 230 -5.39 -6.09 22.67
N GLN A 231 -4.19 -5.54 22.83
CA GLN A 231 -3.88 -4.46 23.74
C GLN A 231 -4.69 -3.20 23.42
N GLN A 232 -4.68 -2.74 22.17
CA GLN A 232 -5.42 -1.54 21.75
C GLN A 232 -6.93 -1.70 21.99
N PHE A 233 -7.48 -2.86 21.66
CA PHE A 233 -8.89 -3.14 21.93
C PHE A 233 -9.21 -3.11 23.43
N ARG A 234 -8.40 -3.78 24.27
CA ARG A 234 -8.63 -3.85 25.72
C ARG A 234 -8.46 -2.50 26.43
N GLU A 235 -7.48 -1.68 26.03
CA GLU A 235 -7.11 -0.45 26.75
C GLU A 235 -7.86 0.79 26.28
N SER A 236 -8.26 0.83 24.99
CA SER A 236 -8.88 2.02 24.39
C SER A 236 -10.15 1.73 23.58
N ASP A 237 -10.63 0.50 23.57
CA ASP A 237 -11.76 0.05 22.73
C ASP A 237 -11.54 0.33 21.23
N MET A 238 -10.27 0.44 20.83
CA MET A 238 -9.89 0.74 19.46
C MET A 238 -9.61 -0.53 18.70
N VAL A 239 -10.39 -0.81 17.65
CA VAL A 239 -10.16 -1.91 16.73
C VAL A 239 -9.24 -1.45 15.60
N ILE A 240 -8.07 -2.06 15.48
CA ILE A 240 -7.07 -1.74 14.45
C ILE A 240 -6.78 -2.93 13.55
N CYS A 241 -6.37 -2.66 12.30
CA CYS A 241 -5.94 -3.72 11.40
C CYS A 241 -4.50 -4.16 11.68
N PRO A 242 -4.06 -5.34 11.20
CA PRO A 242 -2.70 -5.84 11.42
C PRO A 242 -1.60 -4.86 10.97
N HIS A 243 -1.82 -4.15 9.88
CA HIS A 243 -0.87 -3.15 9.37
C HIS A 243 -0.73 -1.96 10.32
N THR A 244 -1.86 -1.41 10.80
CA THR A 244 -1.85 -0.30 11.77
C THR A 244 -1.21 -0.73 13.10
N ALA A 245 -1.39 -2.00 13.49
CA ALA A 245 -0.80 -2.56 14.70
C ALA A 245 0.75 -2.52 14.66
N THR A 246 1.39 -2.64 13.49
CA THR A 246 2.85 -2.47 13.39
C THR A 246 3.29 -1.07 13.80
N GLY A 247 2.50 -0.05 13.46
CA GLY A 247 2.78 1.33 13.84
C GLY A 247 2.62 1.58 15.33
N PHE A 248 1.57 1.05 15.97
CA PHE A 248 1.38 1.13 17.42
C PHE A 248 2.48 0.39 18.17
N LYS A 249 2.86 -0.81 17.69
CA LYS A 249 3.96 -1.55 18.31
C LYS A 249 5.30 -0.84 18.14
N ALA A 250 5.56 -0.23 16.99
CA ALA A 250 6.76 0.58 16.79
C ALA A 250 6.81 1.75 17.79
N TYR A 251 5.66 2.41 18.04
CA TYR A 251 5.56 3.44 19.06
C TYR A 251 5.92 2.92 20.48
N ASP A 252 5.41 1.76 20.85
CA ASP A 252 5.68 1.15 22.17
C ASP A 252 7.16 0.74 22.35
N LEU A 253 7.86 0.50 21.23
CA LEU A 253 9.29 0.14 21.22
C LEU A 253 10.23 1.35 21.23
N LEU A 254 9.72 2.58 21.01
CA LEU A 254 10.53 3.78 21.16
C LEU A 254 10.95 3.96 22.62
N GLU A 255 12.16 4.46 22.81
CA GLU A 255 12.64 4.77 24.15
C GLU A 255 11.72 5.79 24.85
N LYS A 256 11.50 5.63 26.16
CA LYS A 256 10.61 6.54 26.93
C LYS A 256 10.98 8.01 26.76
N ALA A 257 12.27 8.32 26.69
CA ALA A 257 12.74 9.70 26.48
C ALA A 257 12.31 10.29 25.14
N GLU A 258 12.14 9.46 24.11
CA GLU A 258 11.65 9.89 22.79
C GLU A 258 10.14 10.05 22.77
N ASN A 259 9.41 9.23 23.54
CA ASN A 259 7.95 9.27 23.61
C ASN A 259 7.42 10.39 24.50
N GLU A 260 8.07 10.66 25.65
CA GLU A 260 7.56 11.61 26.66
C GLU A 260 7.59 13.08 26.20
N ASN A 261 8.44 13.42 25.21
CA ASN A 261 8.66 14.81 24.77
C ASN A 261 8.27 15.07 23.31
N ARG A 262 7.69 14.10 22.60
CA ARG A 262 7.33 14.25 21.19
C ARG A 262 5.91 13.78 20.91
N HIS A 263 5.21 14.53 20.08
CA HIS A 263 3.92 14.09 19.57
C HIS A 263 4.10 13.24 18.31
N TRP A 264 3.58 12.00 18.36
CA TRP A 264 3.65 11.05 17.27
C TRP A 264 2.29 10.86 16.59
N ILE A 265 2.29 10.88 15.28
CA ILE A 265 1.13 10.55 14.45
C ILE A 265 1.36 9.14 13.87
N ILE A 266 0.59 8.17 14.33
CA ILE A 266 0.61 6.81 13.80
C ILE A 266 -0.34 6.74 12.61
N VAL A 267 0.18 6.32 11.45
CA VAL A 267 -0.61 6.27 10.23
C VAL A 267 -1.50 5.04 10.21
N SER A 268 -2.82 5.24 10.26
CA SER A 268 -3.79 4.18 10.05
C SER A 268 -3.93 3.90 8.54
N THR A 269 -3.72 2.65 8.13
CA THR A 269 -3.54 2.28 6.72
C THR A 269 -4.77 1.64 6.10
N ALA A 270 -5.53 0.84 6.86
CA ALA A 270 -6.71 0.15 6.37
C ALA A 270 -7.76 -0.01 7.47
N HIS A 271 -9.02 -0.17 7.06
CA HIS A 271 -10.10 -0.46 7.99
C HIS A 271 -10.03 -1.94 8.45
N PRO A 272 -10.14 -2.23 9.77
CA PRO A 272 -10.01 -3.59 10.30
C PRO A 272 -11.04 -4.58 9.74
N ALA A 273 -12.21 -4.12 9.33
CA ALA A 273 -13.23 -4.97 8.68
C ALA A 273 -12.78 -5.64 7.37
N LYS A 274 -11.65 -5.26 6.78
CA LYS A 274 -11.05 -5.95 5.64
C LYS A 274 -10.25 -7.19 6.03
N PHE A 275 -9.97 -7.33 7.33
CA PHE A 275 -9.13 -8.38 7.93
C PHE A 275 -9.87 -9.08 9.05
N GLU A 276 -11.18 -9.31 8.88
CA GLU A 276 -12.07 -9.91 9.88
C GLU A 276 -11.58 -11.26 10.37
N ASN A 277 -11.08 -12.08 9.44
CA ASN A 277 -10.55 -13.40 9.74
C ASN A 277 -9.29 -13.40 10.64
N ILE A 278 -8.62 -12.26 10.75
CA ILE A 278 -7.47 -12.07 11.63
C ILE A 278 -7.90 -11.33 12.90
N VAL A 279 -8.65 -10.24 12.77
CA VAL A 279 -8.91 -9.33 13.90
C VAL A 279 -10.02 -9.85 14.81
N GLU A 280 -11.15 -10.33 14.27
CA GLU A 280 -12.28 -10.82 15.09
C GLU A 280 -11.92 -11.96 16.05
N PRO A 281 -11.09 -12.97 15.65
CA PRO A 281 -10.63 -13.98 16.59
C PRO A 281 -9.77 -13.45 17.72
N ILE A 282 -9.00 -12.37 17.49
CA ILE A 282 -8.12 -11.76 18.50
C ILE A 282 -8.93 -10.96 19.51
N ILE A 283 -9.88 -10.15 19.05
CA ILE A 283 -10.69 -9.31 19.94
C ILE A 283 -11.94 -10.02 20.50
N HIS A 284 -12.22 -11.25 20.03
CA HIS A 284 -13.41 -12.03 20.37
C HIS A 284 -14.74 -11.28 20.13
N GLN A 285 -14.77 -10.45 19.10
CA GLN A 285 -15.92 -9.62 18.75
C GLN A 285 -16.03 -9.45 17.25
N THR A 286 -17.27 -9.33 16.72
CA THR A 286 -17.55 -9.03 15.32
C THR A 286 -17.29 -7.55 15.05
N ILE A 287 -16.67 -7.24 13.93
CA ILE A 287 -16.38 -5.87 13.50
C ILE A 287 -17.52 -5.34 12.62
N ASP A 288 -18.00 -4.15 12.95
CA ASP A 288 -18.99 -3.46 12.13
C ASP A 288 -18.46 -3.20 10.73
N ILE A 289 -19.23 -3.60 9.73
CA ILE A 289 -18.87 -3.43 8.33
C ILE A 289 -19.34 -2.04 7.88
N PRO A 290 -18.45 -1.15 7.40
CA PRO A 290 -18.85 0.13 6.84
C PRO A 290 -19.83 -0.04 5.68
N ILE A 291 -20.84 0.84 5.58
CA ILE A 291 -21.92 0.76 4.60
C ILE A 291 -21.40 0.68 3.16
N ASN A 292 -20.31 1.37 2.85
CA ASN A 292 -19.67 1.35 1.54
C ASN A 292 -19.02 0.00 1.24
N LEU A 293 -18.49 -0.69 2.23
CA LEU A 293 -17.94 -2.03 2.07
C LEU A 293 -19.07 -3.05 1.95
N MET A 294 -20.13 -2.94 2.74
CA MET A 294 -21.30 -3.82 2.68
C MET A 294 -21.88 -3.86 1.26
N SER A 295 -22.08 -2.69 0.63
CA SER A 295 -22.60 -2.60 -0.74
C SER A 295 -21.73 -3.28 -1.80
N ILE A 296 -20.43 -3.43 -1.53
CA ILE A 296 -19.47 -4.14 -2.39
C ILE A 296 -19.56 -5.65 -2.15
N LEU A 297 -19.70 -6.07 -0.90
CA LEU A 297 -19.77 -7.49 -0.53
C LEU A 297 -21.02 -8.20 -1.05
N GLU A 298 -22.10 -7.46 -1.32
CA GLU A 298 -23.35 -7.97 -1.89
C GLU A 298 -23.31 -8.18 -3.41
N LYS A 299 -22.29 -7.66 -4.12
CA LYS A 299 -22.19 -7.79 -5.57
C LYS A 299 -21.66 -9.16 -5.99
N GLU A 300 -22.00 -9.56 -7.21
CA GLU A 300 -21.46 -10.78 -7.82
C GLU A 300 -19.94 -10.64 -8.03
N SER A 301 -19.21 -11.68 -7.68
CA SER A 301 -17.76 -11.78 -7.91
C SER A 301 -17.49 -12.37 -9.29
N VAL A 302 -16.79 -11.61 -10.16
CA VAL A 302 -16.45 -12.02 -11.52
C VAL A 302 -14.96 -11.89 -11.75
N TYR A 303 -14.27 -12.99 -12.00
CA TYR A 303 -12.85 -12.99 -12.33
C TYR A 303 -12.49 -14.18 -13.22
N THR A 304 -11.33 -14.13 -13.82
CA THR A 304 -10.78 -15.23 -14.63
C THR A 304 -9.43 -15.66 -14.06
N GLU A 305 -9.23 -16.97 -13.96
CA GLU A 305 -7.92 -17.53 -13.62
C GLU A 305 -7.00 -17.55 -14.82
N ILE A 306 -5.75 -17.16 -14.63
CA ILE A 306 -4.71 -17.18 -15.66
C ILE A 306 -3.41 -17.76 -15.11
N ASP A 307 -2.61 -18.34 -16.00
CA ASP A 307 -1.26 -18.76 -15.68
C ASP A 307 -0.32 -17.55 -15.55
N SER A 308 0.75 -17.70 -14.76
CA SER A 308 1.73 -16.66 -14.49
C SER A 308 2.72 -16.44 -15.67
N ASN A 309 2.19 -16.29 -16.90
CA ASN A 309 2.95 -16.00 -18.11
C ASN A 309 2.32 -14.89 -18.95
N LEU A 310 3.17 -14.17 -19.71
CA LEU A 310 2.74 -13.01 -20.48
C LEU A 310 1.70 -13.36 -21.56
N SER A 311 1.79 -14.54 -22.18
CA SER A 311 0.85 -14.95 -23.25
C SER A 311 -0.59 -15.13 -22.74
N SER A 312 -0.76 -15.52 -21.48
CA SER A 312 -2.07 -15.59 -20.83
C SER A 312 -2.64 -14.20 -20.55
N LEU A 313 -1.79 -13.24 -20.17
CA LEU A 313 -2.19 -11.86 -19.93
C LEU A 313 -2.49 -11.12 -21.25
N GLN A 314 -1.72 -11.32 -22.30
CA GLN A 314 -1.89 -10.64 -23.60
C GLN A 314 -3.30 -10.76 -24.18
N LYS A 315 -3.98 -11.88 -23.95
CA LYS A 315 -5.37 -12.10 -24.41
C LYS A 315 -6.37 -11.05 -23.89
N TYR A 316 -5.98 -10.30 -22.86
CA TYR A 316 -6.80 -9.26 -22.22
C TYR A 316 -6.28 -7.85 -22.46
N LEU A 317 -5.10 -7.72 -23.10
CA LEU A 317 -4.47 -6.43 -23.41
C LEU A 317 -4.75 -5.94 -24.82
N ASP A 318 -5.15 -6.84 -25.72
CA ASP A 318 -5.53 -6.59 -27.12
C ASP A 318 -7.04 -6.52 -27.25
#